data_e5cf0e1df45834b677fc5ab4506be265
#
_entry.id   e5cf0e1df45834b677fc5ab4506be265
#
_cell.length_a   1.000
_cell.length_b   1.000
_cell.length_c   1.000
_cell.angle_alpha   90.00
_cell.angle_beta   90.00
_cell.angle_gamma   90.00
#
_symmetry.space_group_name_H-M   'P 1'
#
loop_
_entity.id
_entity.type
_entity.pdbx_description
1 polymer ?
#
loop_
_entity_poly.entity_id
_entity_poly.type
_entity_poly.pdbx_seq_one_letter_code
_entity_poly.pdbx_strand_id
1 'polypeptide(L)'
;FERHFTVPSRHHEPQCIGGRFEDLLDLTFDFQGYTLFYNGPTCGASAPDHFHFQMCPRHLMPLEEDAANEELRRYLVKKDYYSVSILKDYLREVILLQASDSHLLSVLFRQTMEIIGRSIPFEEEPMINLLGWFDNCQWTVCLFPRRTRRPRQFYAEGTEKILFSPGCVDMAGLIISPREEDFRKYSAGLLTDMFSQVTAG
;
A
#
# COMPACT_ATOMS: atom_id res chain seq x y z
N PHE A 1 -16.40 1.54 3.36
CA PHE A 1 -16.27 0.85 4.65
C PHE A 1 -17.22 1.48 5.68
N GLU A 2 -17.79 0.69 6.58
CA GLU A 2 -18.65 1.22 7.66
C GLU A 2 -17.89 2.10 8.66
N ARG A 3 -16.60 1.87 8.82
CA ARG A 3 -15.71 2.61 9.71
C ARG A 3 -14.40 2.91 8.98
N HIS A 4 -14.42 3.99 8.24
CA HIS A 4 -13.26 4.51 7.54
C HIS A 4 -12.95 5.91 8.07
N PHE A 5 -11.71 6.11 8.48
CA PHE A 5 -11.27 7.37 9.06
C PHE A 5 -10.12 7.94 8.24
N THR A 6 -10.10 9.24 8.13
CA THR A 6 -8.94 10.01 7.67
C THR A 6 -8.27 10.63 8.88
N VAL A 7 -6.97 10.48 8.99
CA VAL A 7 -6.13 11.00 10.07
C VAL A 7 -5.17 12.04 9.47
N PRO A 8 -5.63 13.30 9.32
CA PRO A 8 -4.82 14.35 8.71
C PRO A 8 -3.78 14.88 9.70
N SER A 9 -2.66 15.37 9.17
CA SER A 9 -1.75 16.20 9.93
C SER A 9 -2.45 17.46 10.44
N ARG A 10 -2.06 17.92 11.61
CA ARG A 10 -2.55 19.18 12.16
C ARG A 10 -2.07 20.40 11.36
N HIS A 11 -0.92 20.28 10.75
CA HIS A 11 -0.30 21.32 9.91
C HIS A 11 -0.49 20.97 8.43
N HIS A 12 -0.67 22.01 7.61
CA HIS A 12 -0.72 21.84 6.18
C HIS A 12 0.70 21.56 5.66
N GLU A 13 0.92 20.34 5.20
CA GLU A 13 2.21 19.85 4.71
C GLU A 13 1.99 18.82 3.59
N PRO A 14 2.91 18.70 2.63
CA PRO A 14 2.77 17.78 1.50
C PRO A 14 2.61 16.32 1.93
N GLN A 15 1.89 15.55 1.11
CA GLN A 15 1.71 14.11 1.28
C GLN A 15 3.02 13.38 0.95
N CYS A 16 3.93 13.30 1.94
CA CYS A 16 5.21 12.63 1.84
C CYS A 16 5.46 11.80 3.11
N ILE A 17 5.75 10.50 2.95
CA ILE A 17 5.95 9.57 4.07
C ILE A 17 7.32 9.72 4.74
N GLY A 18 8.29 10.31 4.03
CA GLY A 18 9.64 10.52 4.59
C GLY A 18 9.59 11.42 5.83
N GLY A 19 9.92 10.90 7.00
CA GLY A 19 9.83 11.58 8.29
C GLY A 19 8.48 11.43 9.00
N ARG A 20 7.51 10.71 8.41
CA ARG A 20 6.18 10.45 8.99
C ARG A 20 5.91 8.94 9.16
N PHE A 21 6.90 8.10 8.82
CA PHE A 21 6.75 6.65 8.95
C PHE A 21 6.62 6.20 10.41
N GLU A 22 7.33 6.84 11.30
CA GLU A 22 7.24 6.60 12.74
C GLU A 22 5.83 6.88 13.27
N ASP A 23 5.15 7.91 12.75
CA ASP A 23 3.75 8.20 13.12
C ASP A 23 2.81 7.06 12.71
N LEU A 24 3.06 6.39 11.56
CA LEU A 24 2.30 5.19 11.17
C LEU A 24 2.49 4.08 12.20
N LEU A 25 3.72 3.87 12.66
CA LEU A 25 4.01 2.84 13.67
C LEU A 25 3.34 3.15 15.01
N ASP A 26 3.43 4.38 15.48
CA ASP A 26 2.80 4.83 16.73
C ASP A 26 1.28 4.68 16.65
N LEU A 27 0.67 5.16 15.56
CA LEU A 27 -0.77 5.05 15.37
C LEU A 27 -1.24 3.57 15.27
N THR A 28 -0.47 2.70 14.61
CA THR A 28 -0.83 1.28 14.54
C THR A 28 -0.69 0.60 15.90
N PHE A 29 0.23 1.03 16.74
CA PHE A 29 0.39 0.56 18.10
C PHE A 29 -0.77 1.02 19.00
N ASP A 30 -1.18 2.27 18.90
CA ASP A 30 -2.27 2.85 19.68
C ASP A 30 -3.65 2.31 19.25
N PHE A 31 -3.81 2.03 17.96
CA PHE A 31 -5.08 1.57 17.36
C PHE A 31 -5.01 0.14 16.81
N GLN A 32 -4.63 -0.84 17.66
CA GLN A 32 -4.41 -2.24 17.28
C GLN A 32 -5.59 -2.93 16.60
N GLY A 33 -6.82 -2.44 16.79
CA GLY A 33 -8.01 -2.94 16.10
C GLY A 33 -8.16 -2.41 14.66
N TYR A 34 -7.19 -1.62 14.16
CA TYR A 34 -7.25 -0.96 12.87
C TYR A 34 -6.02 -1.25 12.03
N THR A 35 -6.22 -1.24 10.72
CA THR A 35 -5.17 -1.21 9.72
C THR A 35 -5.06 0.22 9.21
N LEU A 36 -3.86 0.80 9.30
CA LEU A 36 -3.55 2.10 8.73
C LEU A 36 -3.02 1.94 7.32
N PHE A 37 -3.31 2.93 6.47
CA PHE A 37 -2.77 2.96 5.13
C PHE A 37 -2.46 4.38 4.65
N TYR A 38 -1.48 4.43 3.75
CA TYR A 38 -0.96 5.63 3.13
C TYR A 38 -1.02 5.52 1.62
N ASN A 39 -1.48 6.56 0.99
CA ASN A 39 -1.38 6.74 -0.45
C ASN A 39 -0.35 7.83 -0.73
N GLY A 40 0.69 7.51 -1.48
CA GLY A 40 1.64 8.51 -1.97
C GLY A 40 0.94 9.55 -2.84
N PRO A 41 1.52 10.75 -3.02
CA PRO A 41 0.87 11.91 -3.68
C PRO A 41 0.39 11.58 -5.10
N THR A 42 1.10 10.73 -5.80
CA THR A 42 0.75 10.27 -7.16
C THR A 42 0.14 8.86 -7.19
N CYS A 43 -0.10 8.25 -6.03
CA CYS A 43 -0.57 6.86 -5.87
C CYS A 43 -1.97 6.77 -5.24
N GLY A 44 -2.85 7.73 -5.52
CA GLY A 44 -4.24 7.68 -5.08
C GLY A 44 -4.55 8.56 -3.86
N ALA A 45 -3.63 9.39 -3.40
CA ALA A 45 -3.94 10.40 -2.38
C ALA A 45 -5.04 11.34 -2.88
N SER A 46 -6.06 11.57 -2.04
CA SER A 46 -7.18 12.48 -2.35
C SER A 46 -6.82 13.95 -2.13
N ALA A 47 -5.87 14.23 -1.24
CA ALA A 47 -5.35 15.57 -0.95
C ALA A 47 -3.81 15.49 -0.91
N PRO A 48 -3.13 15.55 -2.07
CA PRO A 48 -1.66 15.39 -2.13
C PRO A 48 -0.88 16.56 -1.53
N ASP A 49 -1.55 17.67 -1.25
CA ASP A 49 -1.02 18.87 -0.61
C ASP A 49 -1.22 18.91 0.91
N HIS A 50 -1.93 17.92 1.48
CA HIS A 50 -2.18 17.85 2.92
C HIS A 50 -1.97 16.43 3.43
N PHE A 51 -0.89 16.22 4.20
CA PHE A 51 -0.53 14.91 4.73
C PHE A 51 -1.65 14.27 5.53
N HIS A 52 -1.96 13.03 5.22
CA HIS A 52 -2.94 12.23 5.94
C HIS A 52 -2.65 10.74 5.83
N PHE A 53 -2.95 10.02 6.89
CA PHE A 53 -3.21 8.60 6.85
C PHE A 53 -4.70 8.33 6.73
N GLN A 54 -5.03 7.09 6.39
CA GLN A 54 -6.37 6.57 6.48
C GLN A 54 -6.34 5.28 7.30
N MET A 55 -7.46 4.92 7.91
CA MET A 55 -7.56 3.68 8.66
C MET A 55 -8.94 3.05 8.56
N CYS A 56 -8.98 1.74 8.65
CA CYS A 56 -10.19 0.92 8.70
C CYS A 56 -10.02 -0.22 9.72
N PRO A 57 -11.10 -0.86 10.18
CA PRO A 57 -10.98 -2.04 11.02
C PRO A 57 -10.09 -3.10 10.40
N ARG A 58 -9.36 -3.84 11.25
CA ARG A 58 -8.55 -5.00 10.85
C ARG A 58 -9.40 -6.06 10.15
N HIS A 59 -8.74 -6.85 9.32
CA HIS A 59 -9.31 -7.97 8.59
C HIS A 59 -10.33 -7.60 7.49
N LEU A 60 -10.35 -6.33 7.08
CA LEU A 60 -11.12 -5.90 5.91
C LEU A 60 -10.34 -6.07 4.59
N MET A 61 -9.03 -5.95 4.65
CA MET A 61 -8.18 -6.05 3.46
C MET A 61 -7.76 -7.51 3.23
N PRO A 62 -8.07 -8.12 2.08
CA PRO A 62 -7.64 -9.50 1.76
C PRO A 62 -6.13 -9.73 1.95
N LEU A 63 -5.32 -8.72 1.68
CA LEU A 63 -3.87 -8.78 1.89
C LEU A 63 -3.46 -9.14 3.33
N GLU A 64 -4.25 -8.80 4.34
CA GLU A 64 -3.89 -9.09 5.74
C GLU A 64 -3.81 -10.61 5.98
N GLU A 65 -4.72 -11.37 5.37
CA GLU A 65 -4.73 -12.84 5.41
C GLU A 65 -3.59 -13.41 4.56
N ASP A 66 -3.40 -12.90 3.33
CA ASP A 66 -2.32 -13.33 2.45
C ASP A 66 -0.94 -13.06 3.08
N ALA A 67 -0.78 -11.90 3.72
CA ALA A 67 0.44 -11.54 4.43
C ALA A 67 0.73 -12.43 5.65
N ALA A 68 -0.28 -13.02 6.27
CA ALA A 68 -0.11 -13.98 7.36
C ALA A 68 0.27 -15.39 6.87
N ASN A 69 0.01 -15.70 5.59
CA ASN A 69 0.27 -17.01 5.02
C ASN A 69 1.76 -17.18 4.67
N GLU A 70 2.46 -17.99 5.45
CA GLU A 70 3.89 -18.30 5.25
C GLU A 70 4.19 -18.95 3.88
N GLU A 71 3.25 -19.70 3.31
CA GLU A 71 3.43 -20.37 2.02
C GLU A 71 3.52 -19.38 0.85
N LEU A 72 2.88 -18.20 0.99
CA LEU A 72 2.94 -17.14 -0.01
C LEU A 72 4.21 -16.29 0.11
N ARG A 73 5.04 -16.49 1.13
CA ARG A 73 6.20 -15.64 1.38
C ARG A 73 7.48 -16.21 0.74
N ARG A 74 8.23 -15.34 0.12
CA ARG A 74 9.64 -15.55 -0.20
C ARG A 74 10.46 -14.60 0.65
N TYR A 75 11.15 -15.15 1.65
CA TYR A 75 12.00 -14.37 2.54
C TYR A 75 13.26 -13.90 1.82
N LEU A 76 13.54 -12.62 1.92
CA LEU A 76 14.82 -12.01 1.58
C LEU A 76 15.75 -12.01 2.80
N VAL A 77 15.16 -11.74 3.98
CA VAL A 77 15.81 -11.84 5.29
C VAL A 77 14.81 -12.44 6.27
N LYS A 78 15.23 -13.40 7.09
CA LYS A 78 14.44 -13.94 8.20
C LYS A 78 15.33 -14.09 9.42
N LYS A 79 14.98 -13.38 10.50
CA LYS A 79 15.60 -13.42 11.83
C LYS A 79 14.51 -13.61 12.88
N ASP A 80 14.89 -13.90 14.11
CA ASP A 80 13.93 -14.15 15.20
C ASP A 80 13.05 -12.93 15.52
N TYR A 81 13.56 -11.71 15.32
CA TYR A 81 12.92 -10.46 15.70
C TYR A 81 12.57 -9.54 14.53
N TYR A 82 12.93 -9.92 13.30
CA TYR A 82 12.49 -9.21 12.09
C TYR A 82 12.55 -10.08 10.84
N SER A 83 11.79 -9.68 9.84
CA SER A 83 11.88 -10.27 8.51
C SER A 83 11.60 -9.24 7.40
N VAL A 84 12.20 -9.50 6.24
CA VAL A 84 11.86 -8.85 4.97
C VAL A 84 11.49 -9.95 3.99
N SER A 85 10.31 -9.88 3.43
CA SER A 85 9.82 -10.87 2.46
C SER A 85 9.03 -10.21 1.35
N ILE A 86 8.79 -10.95 0.28
CA ILE A 86 7.84 -10.59 -0.79
C ILE A 86 6.81 -11.70 -0.94
N LEU A 87 5.62 -11.36 -1.42
CA LEU A 87 4.62 -12.36 -1.77
C LEU A 87 4.97 -12.99 -3.13
N LYS A 88 5.03 -14.33 -3.16
CA LYS A 88 5.31 -15.12 -4.36
C LYS A 88 4.08 -15.16 -5.26
N ASP A 89 4.31 -15.12 -6.58
CA ASP A 89 3.27 -15.29 -7.60
C ASP A 89 2.03 -14.42 -7.35
N TYR A 90 2.25 -13.29 -6.71
CA TYR A 90 1.20 -12.35 -6.33
C TYR A 90 1.00 -11.32 -7.45
N LEU A 91 -0.26 -11.03 -7.79
CA LEU A 91 -0.60 -10.13 -8.89
C LEU A 91 0.01 -8.73 -8.75
N ARG A 92 0.26 -8.32 -7.53
CA ARG A 92 0.86 -7.01 -7.18
C ARG A 92 2.17 -7.26 -6.46
N GLU A 93 3.21 -6.51 -6.79
CA GLU A 93 4.44 -6.60 -6.01
C GLU A 93 4.20 -6.07 -4.60
N VAL A 94 4.45 -6.90 -3.61
CA VAL A 94 4.28 -6.57 -2.19
C VAL A 94 5.56 -6.92 -1.44
N ILE A 95 6.15 -5.91 -0.81
CA ILE A 95 7.27 -6.08 0.11
C ILE A 95 6.72 -6.02 1.52
N LEU A 96 6.96 -7.07 2.31
CA LEU A 96 6.56 -7.14 3.71
C LEU A 96 7.76 -6.89 4.61
N LEU A 97 7.62 -5.91 5.48
CA LEU A 97 8.55 -5.62 6.57
C LEU A 97 7.88 -5.99 7.88
N GLN A 98 8.54 -6.80 8.70
CA GLN A 98 8.05 -7.18 10.03
C GLN A 98 9.16 -7.01 11.06
N ALA A 99 8.84 -6.42 12.20
CA ALA A 99 9.73 -6.35 13.34
C ALA A 99 8.94 -6.16 14.64
N SER A 100 9.54 -6.60 15.76
CA SER A 100 9.04 -6.33 17.12
C SER A 100 9.58 -5.01 17.70
N ASP A 101 10.51 -4.38 17.01
CA ASP A 101 11.15 -3.12 17.38
C ASP A 101 10.87 -2.06 16.31
N SER A 102 10.26 -0.92 16.70
CA SER A 102 9.85 0.16 15.79
C SER A 102 11.05 0.86 15.14
N HIS A 103 12.16 1.04 15.90
CA HIS A 103 13.35 1.68 15.36
C HIS A 103 13.99 0.82 14.28
N LEU A 104 14.09 -0.49 14.50
CA LEU A 104 14.58 -1.43 13.48
C LEU A 104 13.68 -1.41 12.25
N LEU A 105 12.36 -1.38 12.44
CA LEU A 105 11.42 -1.32 11.32
C LEU A 105 11.57 -0.03 10.50
N SER A 106 11.82 1.10 11.16
CA SER A 106 12.13 2.37 10.50
C SER A 106 13.45 2.31 9.69
N VAL A 107 14.46 1.59 10.20
CA VAL A 107 15.70 1.35 9.44
C VAL A 107 15.43 0.51 8.20
N LEU A 108 14.69 -0.60 8.34
CA LEU A 108 14.33 -1.47 7.22
C LEU A 108 13.50 -0.72 6.18
N PHE A 109 12.56 0.10 6.61
CA PHE A 109 11.75 0.94 5.74
C PHE A 109 12.61 1.90 4.92
N ARG A 110 13.51 2.67 5.56
CA ARG A 110 14.41 3.60 4.86
C ARG A 110 15.28 2.89 3.82
N GLN A 111 15.89 1.75 4.18
CA GLN A 111 16.69 0.95 3.25
C GLN A 111 15.86 0.45 2.07
N THR A 112 14.63 0.02 2.32
CA THR A 112 13.70 -0.43 1.26
C THR A 112 13.36 0.73 0.32
N MET A 113 13.05 1.90 0.87
CA MET A 113 12.76 3.11 0.09
C MET A 113 13.95 3.55 -0.78
N GLU A 114 15.17 3.45 -0.25
CA GLU A 114 16.39 3.74 -1.05
C GLU A 114 16.54 2.76 -2.22
N ILE A 115 16.26 1.47 -2.02
CA ILE A 115 16.32 0.46 -3.07
C ILE A 115 15.26 0.75 -4.15
N ILE A 116 14.03 1.01 -3.74
CA ILE A 116 12.93 1.37 -4.66
C ILE A 116 13.30 2.63 -5.45
N GLY A 117 13.81 3.65 -4.77
CA GLY A 117 14.18 4.93 -5.39
C GLY A 117 15.32 4.84 -6.41
N ARG A 118 16.20 3.84 -6.29
CA ARG A 118 17.24 3.57 -7.31
C ARG A 118 16.68 2.92 -8.56
N SER A 119 15.56 2.22 -8.43
CA SER A 119 14.96 1.45 -9.53
C SER A 119 13.87 2.23 -10.27
N ILE A 120 13.21 3.17 -9.58
CA ILE A 120 12.07 3.93 -10.10
C ILE A 120 12.36 5.42 -9.91
N PRO A 121 12.53 6.21 -10.99
CA PRO A 121 12.74 7.66 -10.89
C PRO A 121 11.55 8.35 -10.18
N PHE A 122 11.85 9.33 -9.36
CA PHE A 122 10.86 10.11 -8.62
C PHE A 122 11.33 11.56 -8.40
N GLU A 123 10.40 12.47 -8.12
CA GLU A 123 10.72 13.88 -7.82
C GLU A 123 10.87 14.12 -6.32
N GLU A 124 9.89 13.74 -5.51
CA GLU A 124 9.90 13.95 -4.05
C GLU A 124 10.02 12.62 -3.29
N GLU A 125 9.19 11.63 -3.63
CA GLU A 125 9.29 10.27 -3.07
C GLU A 125 8.96 9.21 -4.13
N PRO A 126 9.49 7.98 -4.01
CA PRO A 126 9.09 6.88 -4.87
C PRO A 126 7.60 6.64 -4.84
N MET A 127 7.02 6.31 -5.99
CA MET A 127 5.59 5.98 -6.06
C MET A 127 5.29 4.72 -5.24
N ILE A 128 4.60 4.88 -4.11
CA ILE A 128 4.25 3.78 -3.19
C ILE A 128 2.85 3.92 -2.60
N ASN A 129 2.30 2.79 -2.19
CA ASN A 129 1.24 2.71 -1.20
C ASN A 129 1.76 1.88 -0.01
N LEU A 130 1.30 2.18 1.19
CA LEU A 130 1.66 1.46 2.41
C LEU A 130 0.40 0.99 3.12
N LEU A 131 0.48 -0.19 3.71
CA LEU A 131 -0.51 -0.74 4.63
C LEU A 131 0.23 -1.24 5.87
N GLY A 132 -0.23 -0.91 7.06
CA GLY A 132 0.44 -1.30 8.29
C GLY A 132 -0.51 -1.58 9.44
N TRP A 133 -0.09 -2.49 10.32
CA TRP A 133 -0.79 -2.82 11.56
C TRP A 133 0.18 -3.36 12.61
N PHE A 134 -0.25 -3.34 13.87
CA PHE A 134 0.43 -3.99 14.99
C PHE A 134 -0.43 -5.11 15.54
N ASP A 135 0.14 -6.29 15.68
CA ASP A 135 -0.52 -7.48 16.21
C ASP A 135 0.49 -8.47 16.76
N ASN A 136 0.14 -9.22 17.81
CA ASN A 136 1.03 -10.23 18.42
C ASN A 136 2.44 -9.69 18.75
N CYS A 137 2.53 -8.49 19.31
CA CYS A 137 3.79 -7.80 19.65
C CYS A 137 4.72 -7.56 18.44
N GLN A 138 4.17 -7.46 17.24
CA GLN A 138 4.93 -7.25 16.01
C GLN A 138 4.20 -6.27 15.09
N TRP A 139 4.95 -5.35 14.50
CA TRP A 139 4.49 -4.56 13.36
C TRP A 139 4.62 -5.37 12.08
N THR A 140 3.63 -5.24 11.23
CA THR A 140 3.68 -5.64 9.82
C THR A 140 3.40 -4.43 8.96
N VAL A 141 4.27 -4.16 8.01
CA VAL A 141 4.11 -3.10 7.01
C VAL A 141 4.26 -3.71 5.62
N CYS A 142 3.26 -3.52 4.78
CA CYS A 142 3.24 -3.92 3.38
C CYS A 142 3.46 -2.70 2.51
N LEU A 143 4.50 -2.74 1.66
CA LEU A 143 4.81 -1.72 0.68
C LEU A 143 4.42 -2.22 -0.70
N PHE A 144 3.76 -1.36 -1.47
CA PHE A 144 3.45 -1.57 -2.88
C PHE A 144 4.23 -0.57 -3.72
N PRO A 145 5.39 -0.96 -4.28
CA PRO A 145 6.08 -0.13 -5.25
C PRO A 145 5.21 0.05 -6.51
N ARG A 146 5.12 1.27 -7.00
CA ARG A 146 4.28 1.62 -8.14
C ARG A 146 5.11 2.16 -9.29
N ARG A 147 4.73 1.78 -10.51
CA ARG A 147 5.35 2.26 -11.76
C ARG A 147 4.58 3.42 -12.37
N THR A 148 3.26 3.35 -12.31
CA THR A 148 2.37 4.39 -12.85
C THR A 148 1.19 4.62 -11.92
N ARG A 149 0.62 5.82 -12.03
CA ARG A 149 -0.57 6.21 -11.26
C ARG A 149 -1.81 5.39 -11.65
N ARG A 150 -2.02 5.18 -12.96
CA ARG A 150 -3.24 4.61 -13.52
C ARG A 150 -2.94 3.75 -14.74
N PRO A 151 -3.70 2.67 -14.98
CA PRO A 151 -3.56 1.87 -16.19
C PRO A 151 -4.10 2.63 -17.42
N ARG A 152 -3.74 2.17 -18.63
CA ARG A 152 -4.16 2.78 -19.88
C ARG A 152 -5.69 2.89 -20.04
N GLN A 153 -6.45 1.94 -19.47
CA GLN A 153 -7.90 1.93 -19.51
C GLN A 153 -8.54 3.17 -18.86
N PHE A 154 -7.84 3.78 -17.91
CA PHE A 154 -8.32 5.03 -17.31
C PHE A 154 -8.39 6.17 -18.34
N TYR A 155 -7.46 6.20 -19.28
CA TYR A 155 -7.32 7.24 -20.30
C TYR A 155 -7.99 6.89 -21.62
N ALA A 156 -8.49 5.64 -21.78
CA ALA A 156 -9.18 5.19 -22.96
C ALA A 156 -10.51 5.94 -23.17
N GLU A 157 -11.08 5.78 -24.34
CA GLU A 157 -12.39 6.35 -24.71
C GLU A 157 -13.42 5.25 -24.97
N GLY A 158 -14.69 5.64 -25.00
CA GLY A 158 -15.79 4.75 -25.33
C GLY A 158 -15.91 3.56 -24.36
N THR A 159 -16.15 2.38 -24.93
CA THR A 159 -16.40 1.14 -24.17
C THR A 159 -15.17 0.59 -23.44
N GLU A 160 -13.97 0.96 -23.87
CA GLU A 160 -12.73 0.51 -23.27
C GLU A 160 -12.35 1.33 -22.02
N LYS A 161 -12.99 2.47 -21.82
CA LYS A 161 -12.77 3.31 -20.67
C LYS A 161 -13.21 2.63 -19.39
N ILE A 162 -12.31 2.62 -18.39
CA ILE A 162 -12.58 2.15 -17.02
C ILE A 162 -11.95 3.14 -16.06
N LEU A 163 -12.76 3.73 -15.18
CA LEU A 163 -12.27 4.67 -14.17
C LEU A 163 -11.60 3.94 -13.00
N PHE A 164 -10.54 3.20 -13.29
CA PHE A 164 -9.73 2.53 -12.31
C PHE A 164 -8.50 3.37 -11.96
N SER A 165 -8.47 3.91 -10.76
CA SER A 165 -7.37 4.72 -10.22
C SER A 165 -6.91 4.13 -8.89
N PRO A 166 -6.13 3.03 -8.90
CA PRO A 166 -5.90 2.24 -7.72
C PRO A 166 -5.11 3.00 -6.64
N GLY A 167 -5.68 3.03 -5.45
CA GLY A 167 -5.02 3.41 -4.21
C GLY A 167 -4.65 2.19 -3.36
N CYS A 168 -4.26 2.43 -2.11
CA CYS A 168 -3.81 1.38 -1.19
C CYS A 168 -4.86 0.28 -0.99
N VAL A 169 -6.13 0.64 -0.92
CA VAL A 169 -7.25 -0.30 -0.73
C VAL A 169 -7.35 -1.28 -1.91
N ASP A 170 -7.25 -0.77 -3.14
CA ASP A 170 -7.27 -1.60 -4.34
C ASP A 170 -6.03 -2.49 -4.41
N MET A 171 -4.86 -1.93 -4.07
CA MET A 171 -3.61 -2.69 -4.00
C MET A 171 -3.67 -3.78 -2.92
N ALA A 172 -4.41 -3.57 -1.85
CA ALA A 172 -4.64 -4.56 -0.79
C ALA A 172 -5.74 -5.58 -1.11
N GLY A 173 -6.32 -5.53 -2.32
CA GLY A 173 -7.24 -6.55 -2.84
C GLY A 173 -8.72 -6.21 -2.76
N LEU A 174 -9.09 -5.01 -2.33
CA LEU A 174 -10.47 -4.56 -2.25
C LEU A 174 -10.74 -3.48 -3.31
N ILE A 175 -11.16 -3.90 -4.49
CA ILE A 175 -11.31 -3.02 -5.65
C ILE A 175 -12.55 -2.14 -5.51
N ILE A 176 -12.34 -0.83 -5.60
CA ILE A 176 -13.41 0.16 -5.57
C ILE A 176 -13.73 0.63 -6.98
N SER A 177 -14.94 0.36 -7.43
CA SER A 177 -15.44 0.82 -8.72
C SER A 177 -16.41 2.00 -8.51
N PRO A 178 -16.08 3.20 -9.00
CA PRO A 178 -16.96 4.36 -8.85
C PRO A 178 -18.19 4.31 -9.78
N ARG A 179 -18.19 3.44 -10.80
CA ARG A 179 -19.27 3.28 -11.75
C ARG A 179 -19.72 1.83 -11.85
N GLU A 180 -21.03 1.61 -11.84
CA GLU A 180 -21.60 0.27 -12.00
C GLU A 180 -21.25 -0.36 -13.36
N GLU A 181 -21.22 0.43 -14.42
CA GLU A 181 -20.83 -0.02 -15.75
C GLU A 181 -19.39 -0.55 -15.81
N ASP A 182 -18.45 0.04 -15.03
CA ASP A 182 -17.08 -0.44 -14.93
C ASP A 182 -17.00 -1.70 -14.09
N PHE A 183 -17.77 -1.76 -12.99
CA PHE A 183 -17.84 -2.96 -12.16
C PHE A 183 -18.26 -4.20 -12.96
N ARG A 184 -19.21 -4.06 -13.85
CA ARG A 184 -19.69 -5.15 -14.71
C ARG A 184 -18.66 -5.62 -15.75
N LYS A 185 -17.64 -4.81 -16.06
CA LYS A 185 -16.57 -5.15 -16.99
C LYS A 185 -15.43 -5.93 -16.34
N TYR A 186 -15.29 -5.88 -15.02
CA TYR A 186 -14.17 -6.52 -14.36
C TYR A 186 -14.19 -8.04 -14.56
N SER A 187 -13.06 -8.55 -14.99
CA SER A 187 -12.74 -9.97 -15.06
C SER A 187 -11.33 -10.19 -14.51
N ALA A 188 -10.98 -11.40 -14.13
CA ALA A 188 -9.63 -11.74 -13.66
C ALA A 188 -8.55 -11.29 -14.65
N GLY A 189 -8.74 -11.55 -15.95
CA GLY A 189 -7.79 -11.16 -16.99
C GLY A 189 -7.63 -9.64 -17.12
N LEU A 190 -8.75 -8.89 -17.05
CA LEU A 190 -8.71 -7.43 -17.11
C LEU A 190 -8.02 -6.83 -15.88
N LEU A 191 -8.31 -7.34 -14.68
CA LEU A 191 -7.65 -6.90 -13.47
C LEU A 191 -6.15 -7.22 -13.50
N THR A 192 -5.77 -8.40 -13.97
CA THR A 192 -4.36 -8.78 -14.15
C THR A 192 -3.65 -7.79 -15.09
N ASP A 193 -4.25 -7.47 -16.24
CA ASP A 193 -3.69 -6.49 -17.17
C ASP A 193 -3.55 -5.10 -16.53
N MET A 194 -4.57 -4.62 -15.82
CA MET A 194 -4.53 -3.30 -15.20
C MET A 194 -3.51 -3.22 -14.07
N PHE A 195 -3.44 -4.23 -13.18
CA PHE A 195 -2.46 -4.24 -12.10
C PHE A 195 -1.03 -4.39 -12.60
N SER A 196 -0.77 -5.19 -13.65
CA SER A 196 0.55 -5.33 -14.25
C SER A 196 1.12 -4.02 -14.80
N GLN A 197 0.24 -3.07 -15.16
CA GLN A 197 0.65 -1.76 -15.64
C GLN A 197 1.03 -0.80 -14.51
N VAL A 198 0.45 -0.96 -13.34
CA VAL A 198 0.61 -0.01 -12.23
C VAL A 198 1.60 -0.47 -11.18
N THR A 199 1.83 -1.78 -11.02
CA THR A 199 2.82 -2.32 -10.09
C THR A 199 4.23 -2.20 -10.68
N ALA A 200 5.23 -2.00 -9.83
CA ALA A 200 6.63 -2.15 -10.24
C ALA A 200 6.94 -3.64 -10.32
N GLY A 201 7.33 -4.13 -11.43
CA GLY A 201 7.74 -5.53 -11.64
C GLY A 201 9.22 -5.61 -11.95
#